data_d951bfa3cbceffe5275211263bdac1f1
#
_entry.id   d951bfa3cbceffe5275211263bdac1f1
#
_cell.length_a   1.000
_cell.length_b   1.000
_cell.length_c   1.000
_cell.angle_alpha   90.00
_cell.angle_beta   90.00
_cell.angle_gamma   90.00
#
_symmetry.space_group_name_H-M   'P 1'
#
loop_
_entity.id
_entity.type
_entity.pdbx_description
1 polymer ?
#
loop_
_entity_poly.entity_id
_entity_poly.type
_entity_poly.pdbx_seq_one_letter_code
_entity_poly.pdbx_strand_id
1 'polypeptide(L)'
;GNTVYDQYLFNAVATGEMFDLPAGPVGAAFGVEYRNFSIDDQPSQEERSGDLWGQSTAAVTKGSDHVKEVFTEIEVPLLKGKPMFESLNLNLSARAFDYASVGDSDYVWKAGLSWQIIPAVRLRATKGTSYRAPGLYELYLGNLSSFVSQTSIDPCIQWGQSTNDNIRANCAAAGIPDNFAGATSSAQVYQGGGAGFLKPETSNAFTAGIVFTPTSWPFSLAVDYFNYEVRDQISNLTAATIVSGCYGSDVYP
;
A
#
# COMPACT_ATOMS: atom_id res chain seq x y z
N GLY A 1 6.22 27.00 8.81
CA GLY A 1 6.56 25.64 9.20
C GLY A 1 7.91 25.20 8.65
N ASN A 2 8.44 24.12 9.19
CA ASN A 2 9.65 23.49 8.74
C ASN A 2 9.50 21.97 8.84
N THR A 3 9.81 21.24 7.77
CA THR A 3 9.78 19.78 7.72
C THR A 3 11.18 19.25 7.48
N VAL A 4 11.65 18.37 8.35
CA VAL A 4 12.91 17.64 8.23
C VAL A 4 12.59 16.16 8.10
N TYR A 5 13.13 15.53 7.08
CA TYR A 5 13.07 14.08 6.87
C TYR A 5 14.50 13.55 6.74
N ASP A 6 14.88 12.66 7.65
CA ASP A 6 16.20 12.03 7.64
C ASP A 6 16.08 10.54 7.34
N GLN A 7 17.01 10.04 6.53
CA GLN A 7 17.10 8.60 6.25
C GLN A 7 18.57 8.15 6.25
N TYR A 8 18.82 7.05 6.94
CA TYR A 8 20.10 6.34 6.93
C TYR A 8 19.88 4.94 6.38
N LEU A 9 20.67 4.56 5.41
CA LEU A 9 20.63 3.25 4.77
C LEU A 9 22.00 2.60 4.81
N PHE A 10 22.04 1.37 5.30
CA PHE A 10 23.17 0.47 5.14
C PHE A 10 22.72 -0.76 4.36
N ASN A 11 23.47 -1.12 3.32
CA ASN A 11 23.17 -2.27 2.47
C ASN A 11 24.48 -3.02 2.16
N ALA A 12 24.42 -4.35 2.22
CA ALA A 12 25.52 -5.23 1.82
C ALA A 12 24.96 -6.41 1.01
N VAL A 13 25.52 -6.65 -0.16
CA VAL A 13 25.09 -7.71 -1.08
C VAL A 13 26.30 -8.51 -1.55
N ALA A 14 26.17 -9.82 -1.52
CA ALA A 14 27.11 -10.76 -2.12
C ALA A 14 26.40 -11.49 -3.28
N THR A 15 27.04 -11.53 -4.43
CA THR A 15 26.51 -12.20 -5.65
C THR A 15 27.56 -13.15 -6.20
N GLY A 16 27.11 -14.24 -6.81
CA GLY A 16 28.03 -15.17 -7.47
C GLY A 16 27.32 -16.39 -8.06
N GLU A 17 28.12 -17.21 -8.72
CA GLU A 17 27.70 -18.51 -9.21
C GLU A 17 27.92 -19.55 -8.10
N MET A 18 26.93 -20.43 -7.87
CA MET A 18 27.01 -21.45 -6.81
C MET A 18 27.56 -22.77 -7.35
N PHE A 19 26.96 -23.30 -8.40
CA PHE A 19 27.34 -24.55 -9.05
C PHE A 19 26.77 -24.62 -10.47
N ASP A 20 27.34 -25.47 -11.31
CA ASP A 20 26.92 -25.66 -12.67
C ASP A 20 25.83 -26.72 -12.81
N LEU A 21 24.79 -26.40 -13.58
CA LEU A 21 23.83 -27.33 -14.14
C LEU A 21 24.12 -27.55 -15.64
N PRO A 22 23.55 -28.61 -16.25
CA PRO A 22 23.71 -28.84 -17.69
C PRO A 22 23.27 -27.67 -18.58
N ALA A 23 22.41 -26.79 -18.06
CA ALA A 23 21.91 -25.61 -18.78
C ALA A 23 22.71 -24.32 -18.50
N GLY A 24 23.61 -24.34 -17.54
CA GLY A 24 24.47 -23.23 -17.13
C GLY A 24 24.61 -23.09 -15.61
N PRO A 25 25.38 -22.12 -15.12
CA PRO A 25 25.57 -21.92 -13.70
C PRO A 25 24.31 -21.41 -13.00
N VAL A 26 24.12 -21.84 -11.76
CA VAL A 26 23.11 -21.28 -10.86
C VAL A 26 23.64 -20.01 -10.25
N GLY A 27 23.01 -18.88 -10.56
CA GLY A 27 23.33 -17.59 -9.96
C GLY A 27 22.61 -17.40 -8.63
N ALA A 28 23.29 -16.77 -7.66
CA ALA A 28 22.68 -16.40 -6.38
C ALA A 28 23.11 -15.02 -5.92
N ALA A 29 22.20 -14.33 -5.22
CA ALA A 29 22.46 -13.12 -4.49
C ALA A 29 21.93 -13.27 -3.07
N PHE A 30 22.71 -12.79 -2.08
CA PHE A 30 22.32 -12.69 -0.68
C PHE A 30 22.60 -11.26 -0.22
N GLY A 31 21.67 -10.66 0.50
CA GLY A 31 21.84 -9.32 0.99
C GLY A 31 21.24 -9.10 2.36
N VAL A 32 21.78 -8.09 3.04
CA VAL A 32 21.25 -7.55 4.28
C VAL A 32 21.05 -6.05 4.11
N GLU A 33 20.00 -5.51 4.70
CA GLU A 33 19.73 -4.09 4.69
C GLU A 33 19.27 -3.63 6.07
N TYR A 34 19.76 -2.48 6.48
CA TYR A 34 19.23 -1.72 7.61
C TYR A 34 18.90 -0.33 7.15
N ARG A 35 17.66 0.10 7.42
CA ARG A 35 17.19 1.44 7.10
C ARG A 35 16.54 2.06 8.32
N ASN A 36 16.92 3.27 8.65
CA ASN A 36 16.27 4.10 9.66
C ASN A 36 15.78 5.37 8.98
N PHE A 37 14.59 5.81 9.32
CA PHE A 37 14.00 7.02 8.79
C PHE A 37 13.19 7.73 9.88
N SER A 38 13.20 9.07 9.83
CA SER A 38 12.51 9.91 10.79
C SER A 38 11.92 11.14 10.13
N ILE A 39 10.87 11.65 10.71
CA ILE A 39 10.21 12.89 10.33
C ILE A 39 10.07 13.80 11.54
N ASP A 40 10.32 15.09 11.34
CA ASP A 40 10.00 16.17 12.27
C ASP A 40 9.40 17.32 11.46
N ASP A 41 8.08 17.38 11.42
CA ASP A 41 7.31 18.41 10.73
C ASP A 41 6.72 19.36 11.78
N GLN A 42 7.19 20.58 11.75
CA GLN A 42 6.85 21.65 12.69
C GLN A 42 6.00 22.70 11.99
N PRO A 43 4.67 22.65 12.08
CA PRO A 43 3.81 23.74 11.63
C PRO A 43 4.16 25.05 12.35
N SER A 44 3.77 26.18 11.77
CA SER A 44 4.01 27.47 12.43
C SER A 44 3.28 27.56 13.77
N GLN A 45 3.66 28.51 14.61
CA GLN A 45 3.00 28.70 15.89
C GLN A 45 1.53 29.10 15.70
N GLU A 46 1.25 29.92 14.71
CA GLU A 46 -0.08 30.39 14.36
C GLU A 46 -0.98 29.23 13.89
N GLU A 47 -0.45 28.30 13.07
CA GLU A 47 -1.16 27.08 12.68
C GLU A 47 -1.46 26.18 13.88
N ARG A 48 -0.50 26.03 14.80
CA ARG A 48 -0.68 25.20 16.00
C ARG A 48 -1.65 25.79 17.00
N SER A 49 -1.67 27.12 17.15
CA SER A 49 -2.58 27.83 18.06
C SER A 49 -3.97 28.06 17.47
N GLY A 50 -4.14 27.87 16.16
CA GLY A 50 -5.40 28.15 15.47
C GLY A 50 -5.66 29.64 15.27
N ASP A 51 -4.63 30.48 15.33
CA ASP A 51 -4.75 31.94 15.21
C ASP A 51 -4.83 32.43 13.77
N LEU A 52 -4.94 31.51 12.80
CA LEU A 52 -5.10 31.83 11.38
C LEU A 52 -6.58 31.81 11.01
N TRP A 53 -7.10 32.96 10.61
CA TRP A 53 -8.49 33.06 10.18
C TRP A 53 -8.75 32.23 8.92
N GLY A 54 -9.77 31.38 8.97
CA GLY A 54 -10.17 30.54 7.84
C GLY A 54 -9.24 29.37 7.54
N GLN A 55 -8.26 29.11 8.40
CA GLN A 55 -7.34 27.97 8.27
C GLN A 55 -7.65 26.89 9.32
N SER A 56 -7.25 25.68 9.01
CA SER A 56 -7.30 24.55 9.93
C SER A 56 -6.08 24.56 10.88
N THR A 57 -6.22 23.94 12.05
CA THR A 57 -5.08 23.72 12.94
C THR A 57 -4.26 22.53 12.52
N ALA A 58 -2.94 22.59 12.73
CA ALA A 58 -2.02 21.50 12.49
C ALA A 58 -1.12 21.29 13.72
N ALA A 59 -1.09 20.06 14.23
CA ALA A 59 -0.14 19.69 15.28
C ALA A 59 1.18 19.19 14.67
N VAL A 60 2.21 19.10 15.52
CA VAL A 60 3.53 18.58 15.13
C VAL A 60 3.41 17.13 14.71
N THR A 61 3.95 16.79 13.52
CA THR A 61 4.11 15.41 13.07
C THR A 61 5.56 14.99 13.34
N LYS A 62 5.76 14.07 14.27
CA LYS A 62 7.09 13.62 14.65
C LYS A 62 7.11 12.14 14.97
N GLY A 63 8.07 11.43 14.38
CA GLY A 63 8.27 10.02 14.64
C GLY A 63 9.42 9.44 13.84
N SER A 64 9.74 8.19 14.15
CA SER A 64 10.78 7.43 13.44
C SER A 64 10.39 5.97 13.32
N ASP A 65 10.93 5.31 12.33
CA ASP A 65 10.84 3.86 12.16
C ASP A 65 12.17 3.31 11.65
N HIS A 66 12.39 2.02 11.83
CA HIS A 66 13.52 1.34 11.22
C HIS A 66 13.13 -0.06 10.78
N VAL A 67 13.83 -0.53 9.77
CA VAL A 67 13.65 -1.88 9.24
C VAL A 67 15.00 -2.59 9.14
N LYS A 68 14.98 -3.87 9.48
CA LYS A 68 16.07 -4.82 9.26
C LYS A 68 15.60 -5.86 8.26
N GLU A 69 16.39 -6.09 7.24
CA GLU A 69 16.00 -6.99 6.16
C GLU A 69 17.14 -7.94 5.80
N VAL A 70 16.75 -9.16 5.44
CA VAL A 70 17.62 -10.12 4.77
C VAL A 70 16.92 -10.63 3.52
N PHE A 71 17.65 -10.76 2.42
CA PHE A 71 17.06 -11.21 1.17
C PHE A 71 17.98 -12.15 0.40
N THR A 72 17.35 -12.97 -0.42
CA THR A 72 18.04 -13.87 -1.35
C THR A 72 17.33 -13.86 -2.70
N GLU A 73 18.12 -14.02 -3.75
CA GLU A 73 17.65 -14.24 -5.10
C GLU A 73 18.47 -15.36 -5.73
N ILE A 74 17.80 -16.29 -6.41
CA ILE A 74 18.41 -17.45 -7.05
C ILE A 74 17.87 -17.55 -8.47
N GLU A 75 18.76 -17.61 -9.44
CA GLU A 75 18.44 -17.90 -10.83
C GLU A 75 18.95 -19.28 -11.22
N VAL A 76 18.01 -20.14 -11.67
CA VAL A 76 18.28 -21.54 -12.03
C VAL A 76 18.00 -21.73 -13.51
N PRO A 77 19.03 -21.93 -14.34
CA PRO A 77 18.85 -22.33 -15.73
C PRO A 77 18.45 -23.82 -15.77
N LEU A 78 17.18 -24.09 -16.11
CA LEU A 78 16.64 -25.45 -16.10
C LEU A 78 16.95 -26.20 -17.40
N LEU A 79 16.75 -25.54 -18.55
CA LEU A 79 17.00 -26.12 -19.87
C LEU A 79 17.58 -25.06 -20.80
N LYS A 80 18.47 -25.49 -21.74
CA LYS A 80 19.07 -24.62 -22.74
C LYS A 80 19.42 -25.40 -24.00
N GLY A 81 19.15 -24.83 -25.18
CA GLY A 81 19.55 -25.38 -26.48
C GLY A 81 18.91 -26.72 -26.81
N LYS A 82 17.70 -26.99 -26.34
CA LYS A 82 16.91 -28.18 -26.70
C LYS A 82 15.77 -27.80 -27.66
N PRO A 83 15.25 -28.70 -28.46
CA PRO A 83 14.08 -28.44 -29.28
C PRO A 83 12.93 -27.86 -28.43
N MET A 84 12.37 -26.73 -28.81
CA MET A 84 11.34 -25.97 -28.09
C MET A 84 11.79 -25.38 -26.72
N PHE A 85 13.06 -25.49 -26.37
CA PHE A 85 13.67 -24.94 -25.18
C PHE A 85 14.99 -24.23 -25.53
N GLU A 86 14.87 -23.08 -26.21
CA GLU A 86 16.03 -22.19 -26.41
C GLU A 86 16.64 -21.82 -25.04
N SER A 87 15.78 -21.47 -24.09
CA SER A 87 16.11 -21.42 -22.67
C SER A 87 14.86 -21.58 -21.79
N LEU A 88 15.03 -22.17 -20.62
CA LEU A 88 14.03 -22.21 -19.56
C LEU A 88 14.73 -21.86 -18.25
N ASN A 89 14.38 -20.72 -17.67
CA ASN A 89 14.97 -20.23 -16.44
C ASN A 89 13.90 -20.06 -15.36
N LEU A 90 14.25 -20.45 -14.13
CA LEU A 90 13.47 -20.23 -12.93
C LEU A 90 14.18 -19.17 -12.08
N ASN A 91 13.46 -18.12 -11.70
CA ASN A 91 13.92 -17.13 -10.75
C ASN A 91 13.12 -17.25 -9.45
N LEU A 92 13.82 -17.35 -8.32
CA LEU A 92 13.26 -17.41 -6.98
C LEU A 92 13.83 -16.29 -6.15
N SER A 93 12.99 -15.57 -5.42
CA SER A 93 13.44 -14.59 -4.45
C SER A 93 12.61 -14.63 -3.18
N ALA A 94 13.26 -14.33 -2.07
CA ALA A 94 12.62 -14.19 -0.77
C ALA A 94 13.28 -13.03 -0.01
N ARG A 95 12.48 -12.32 0.79
CA ARG A 95 12.93 -11.25 1.69
C ARG A 95 12.19 -11.38 2.99
N ALA A 96 12.92 -11.50 4.09
CA ALA A 96 12.39 -11.38 5.44
C ALA A 96 12.76 -10.01 6.01
N PHE A 97 11.86 -9.40 6.73
CA PHE A 97 12.02 -8.04 7.26
C PHE A 97 11.33 -7.90 8.61
N ASP A 98 11.83 -6.94 9.39
CA ASP A 98 11.36 -6.59 10.72
C ASP A 98 11.26 -5.06 10.81
N TYR A 99 10.03 -4.53 10.84
CA TYR A 99 9.74 -3.11 11.02
C TYR A 99 9.40 -2.83 12.49
N ALA A 100 10.09 -1.87 13.09
CA ALA A 100 9.86 -1.53 14.50
C ALA A 100 8.44 -1.00 14.76
N SER A 101 7.84 -0.30 13.80
CA SER A 101 6.49 0.24 13.93
C SER A 101 5.39 -0.81 13.92
N VAL A 102 5.66 -2.00 13.35
CA VAL A 102 4.69 -3.09 13.24
C VAL A 102 4.85 -4.10 14.37
N GLY A 103 6.09 -4.28 14.88
CA GLY A 103 6.40 -5.17 15.99
C GLY A 103 6.43 -6.66 15.66
N ASP A 104 6.21 -7.04 14.40
CA ASP A 104 6.25 -8.42 13.92
C ASP A 104 7.16 -8.52 12.69
N SER A 105 7.90 -9.62 12.62
CA SER A 105 8.67 -10.00 11.43
C SER A 105 7.76 -10.67 10.41
N ASP A 106 7.96 -10.37 9.13
CA ASP A 106 7.22 -11.00 8.04
C ASP A 106 8.15 -11.29 6.86
N TYR A 107 7.65 -11.96 5.84
CA TYR A 107 8.41 -12.25 4.64
C TYR A 107 7.57 -12.16 3.38
N VAL A 108 8.24 -11.88 2.30
CA VAL A 108 7.68 -11.93 0.94
C VAL A 108 8.52 -12.82 0.06
N TRP A 109 7.91 -13.38 -0.97
CA TRP A 109 8.58 -14.25 -1.92
C TRP A 109 8.06 -14.03 -3.34
N LYS A 110 8.86 -14.41 -4.31
CA LYS A 110 8.50 -14.40 -5.71
C LYS A 110 9.11 -15.62 -6.41
N ALA A 111 8.33 -16.28 -7.26
CA ALA A 111 8.78 -17.30 -8.20
C ALA A 111 8.41 -16.85 -9.62
N GLY A 112 9.39 -16.83 -10.50
CA GLY A 112 9.25 -16.45 -11.89
C GLY A 112 9.78 -17.51 -12.82
N LEU A 113 9.06 -17.80 -13.91
CA LEU A 113 9.47 -18.70 -14.97
C LEU A 113 9.57 -17.92 -16.27
N SER A 114 10.68 -18.07 -16.96
CA SER A 114 10.91 -17.53 -18.31
C SER A 114 11.28 -18.66 -19.24
N TRP A 115 10.43 -18.90 -20.23
CA TRP A 115 10.60 -19.95 -21.24
C TRP A 115 10.71 -19.36 -22.63
N GLN A 116 11.92 -19.30 -23.16
CA GLN A 116 12.17 -18.98 -24.56
C GLN A 116 11.99 -20.27 -25.37
N ILE A 117 10.84 -20.38 -26.04
CA ILE A 117 10.48 -21.58 -26.82
C ILE A 117 11.34 -21.66 -28.07
N ILE A 118 11.35 -20.58 -28.82
CA ILE A 118 12.16 -20.31 -30.01
C ILE A 118 12.64 -18.85 -29.96
N PRO A 119 13.61 -18.42 -30.77
CA PRO A 119 14.11 -17.03 -30.70
C PRO A 119 13.02 -15.93 -30.75
N ALA A 120 11.92 -16.23 -31.46
CA ALA A 120 10.83 -15.27 -31.63
C ALA A 120 9.73 -15.34 -30.55
N VAL A 121 9.65 -16.39 -29.74
CA VAL A 121 8.53 -16.62 -28.81
C VAL A 121 9.02 -16.93 -27.41
N ARG A 122 8.61 -16.09 -26.46
CA ARG A 122 8.88 -16.29 -25.02
C ARG A 122 7.58 -16.28 -24.22
N LEU A 123 7.42 -17.27 -23.36
CA LEU A 123 6.43 -17.28 -22.29
C LEU A 123 7.08 -16.83 -20.98
N ARG A 124 6.30 -16.14 -20.16
CA ARG A 124 6.72 -15.75 -18.82
C ARG A 124 5.55 -15.89 -17.85
N ALA A 125 5.85 -16.32 -16.64
CA ALA A 125 4.87 -16.33 -15.56
C ALA A 125 5.57 -15.95 -14.25
N THR A 126 4.87 -15.21 -13.40
CA THR A 126 5.39 -14.84 -12.07
C THR A 126 4.27 -14.93 -11.05
N LYS A 127 4.59 -15.49 -9.90
CA LYS A 127 3.72 -15.46 -8.72
C LYS A 127 4.54 -15.01 -7.52
N GLY A 128 3.95 -14.17 -6.68
CA GLY A 128 4.62 -13.70 -5.48
C GLY A 128 3.72 -12.88 -4.58
N THR A 129 4.29 -12.53 -3.44
CA THR A 129 3.67 -11.65 -2.45
C THR A 129 4.45 -10.35 -2.37
N SER A 130 3.79 -9.27 -1.94
CA SER A 130 4.46 -8.03 -1.58
C SER A 130 3.89 -7.46 -0.29
N TYR A 131 4.61 -6.52 0.29
CA TYR A 131 4.36 -5.94 1.60
C TYR A 131 4.66 -4.44 1.54
N ARG A 132 3.82 -3.64 2.20
CA ARG A 132 4.05 -2.21 2.41
C ARG A 132 3.82 -1.88 3.88
N ALA A 133 4.87 -1.52 4.59
CA ALA A 133 4.73 -0.97 5.94
C ALA A 133 4.03 0.41 5.88
N PRO A 134 3.29 0.80 6.95
CA PRO A 134 2.76 2.14 7.07
C PRO A 134 3.89 3.19 6.99
N GLY A 135 3.66 4.28 6.28
CA GLY A 135 4.61 5.39 6.20
C GLY A 135 4.61 6.28 7.45
N LEU A 136 5.65 7.10 7.63
CA LEU A 136 5.77 7.95 8.82
C LEU A 136 4.59 8.92 9.00
N TYR A 137 4.04 9.45 7.93
CA TYR A 137 2.83 10.28 8.00
C TYR A 137 1.60 9.47 8.39
N GLU A 138 1.46 8.24 7.88
CA GLU A 138 0.36 7.36 8.25
C GLU A 138 0.42 6.97 9.74
N LEU A 139 1.65 6.81 10.28
CA LEU A 139 1.86 6.46 11.68
C LEU A 139 1.75 7.66 12.62
N TYR A 140 2.43 8.76 12.32
CA TYR A 140 2.74 9.81 13.29
C TYR A 140 2.14 11.18 12.96
N LEU A 141 1.24 11.24 11.95
CA LEU A 141 0.58 12.50 11.60
C LEU A 141 0.02 13.18 12.86
N GLY A 142 0.48 14.39 13.11
CA GLY A 142 -0.09 15.23 14.15
C GLY A 142 -1.54 15.57 13.84
N ASN A 143 -2.36 15.80 14.86
CA ASN A 143 -3.76 16.11 14.66
C ASN A 143 -3.94 17.32 13.73
N LEU A 144 -4.56 17.06 12.59
CA LEU A 144 -5.00 18.09 11.65
C LEU A 144 -6.49 18.30 11.80
N SER A 145 -6.94 19.54 11.82
CA SER A 145 -8.36 19.84 11.68
C SER A 145 -8.67 20.24 10.23
N SER A 146 -9.85 19.91 9.78
CA SER A 146 -10.42 20.37 8.51
C SER A 146 -11.90 20.65 8.69
N PHE A 147 -12.52 21.26 7.69
CA PHE A 147 -13.94 21.60 7.74
C PHE A 147 -14.65 21.03 6.51
N VAL A 148 -15.84 20.49 6.72
CA VAL A 148 -16.70 19.97 5.68
C VAL A 148 -18.10 20.52 5.87
N SER A 149 -18.80 20.85 4.78
CA SER A 149 -20.19 21.30 4.88
C SER A 149 -21.05 20.22 5.51
N GLN A 150 -21.74 20.55 6.60
CA GLN A 150 -22.65 19.62 7.28
C GLN A 150 -23.71 19.07 6.34
N THR A 151 -24.25 19.92 5.45
CA THR A 151 -25.27 19.51 4.48
C THR A 151 -24.78 18.50 3.44
N SER A 152 -23.46 18.37 3.26
CA SER A 152 -22.90 17.41 2.30
C SER A 152 -22.62 16.02 2.88
N ILE A 153 -22.64 15.89 4.22
CA ILE A 153 -22.27 14.64 4.89
C ILE A 153 -23.34 14.08 5.83
N ASP A 154 -24.35 14.88 6.19
CA ASP A 154 -25.36 14.51 7.17
C ASP A 154 -26.45 13.61 6.56
N PRO A 155 -26.52 12.32 6.93
CA PRO A 155 -27.52 11.39 6.41
C PRO A 155 -28.92 11.64 6.95
N CYS A 156 -29.06 12.49 7.99
CA CYS A 156 -30.36 12.81 8.59
C CYS A 156 -31.08 13.97 7.89
N ILE A 157 -30.52 14.53 6.81
CA ILE A 157 -31.24 15.52 6.02
C ILE A 157 -32.40 14.84 5.29
N GLN A 158 -33.65 15.33 5.54
CA GLN A 158 -34.88 14.79 4.96
C GLN A 158 -35.03 13.27 5.18
N TRP A 159 -34.57 12.76 6.33
CA TRP A 159 -34.50 11.33 6.60
C TRP A 159 -35.89 10.65 6.57
N GLY A 160 -36.98 11.39 6.80
CA GLY A 160 -38.34 10.86 6.67
C GLY A 160 -38.65 10.30 5.27
N GLN A 161 -37.92 10.74 4.23
CA GLN A 161 -38.02 10.24 2.85
C GLN A 161 -36.97 9.16 2.53
N SER A 162 -36.09 8.83 3.46
CA SER A 162 -35.05 7.83 3.25
C SER A 162 -35.67 6.44 3.09
N THR A 163 -35.14 5.66 2.15
CA THR A 163 -35.48 4.23 1.98
C THR A 163 -34.64 3.32 2.88
N ASN A 164 -33.64 3.86 3.56
CA ASN A 164 -32.77 3.12 4.47
C ASN A 164 -33.40 3.12 5.88
N ASP A 165 -33.76 1.93 6.36
CA ASP A 165 -34.41 1.75 7.66
C ASP A 165 -33.49 2.17 8.82
N ASN A 166 -32.18 1.93 8.71
CA ASN A 166 -31.22 2.31 9.74
C ASN A 166 -31.11 3.84 9.87
N ILE A 167 -31.08 4.57 8.75
CA ILE A 167 -31.09 6.04 8.78
C ILE A 167 -32.35 6.54 9.46
N ARG A 168 -33.53 6.00 9.11
CA ARG A 168 -34.79 6.39 9.76
C ARG A 168 -34.79 6.13 11.25
N ALA A 169 -34.36 4.94 11.66
CA ALA A 169 -34.33 4.56 13.06
C ALA A 169 -33.32 5.41 13.86
N ASN A 170 -32.10 5.56 13.34
CA ASN A 170 -31.03 6.24 14.05
C ASN A 170 -31.24 7.76 14.13
N CYS A 171 -31.74 8.39 13.05
CA CYS A 171 -32.06 9.82 13.08
C CYS A 171 -33.26 10.13 13.98
N ALA A 172 -34.28 9.26 14.00
CA ALA A 172 -35.39 9.37 14.93
C ALA A 172 -34.94 9.19 16.40
N ALA A 173 -34.07 8.19 16.67
CA ALA A 173 -33.50 7.97 17.99
C ALA A 173 -32.64 9.15 18.47
N ALA A 174 -31.97 9.84 17.56
CA ALA A 174 -31.22 11.07 17.83
C ALA A 174 -32.13 12.31 18.05
N GLY A 175 -33.46 12.15 17.92
CA GLY A 175 -34.42 13.23 18.10
C GLY A 175 -34.44 14.26 16.97
N ILE A 176 -33.93 13.93 15.80
CA ILE A 176 -33.88 14.83 14.64
C ILE A 176 -35.25 14.81 13.93
N PRO A 177 -35.84 15.98 13.60
CA PRO A 177 -37.09 16.03 12.86
C PRO A 177 -36.98 15.33 11.50
N ASP A 178 -38.04 14.64 11.07
CA ASP A 178 -38.08 13.84 9.81
C ASP A 178 -37.88 14.69 8.54
N ASN A 179 -38.21 15.97 8.61
CA ASN A 179 -38.05 16.97 7.55
C ASN A 179 -36.84 17.88 7.77
N PHE A 180 -35.86 17.47 8.57
CA PHE A 180 -34.66 18.26 8.85
C PHE A 180 -33.95 18.69 7.56
N ALA A 181 -33.79 20.00 7.38
CA ALA A 181 -33.21 20.56 6.15
C ALA A 181 -31.68 20.69 6.19
N GLY A 182 -31.04 20.30 7.30
CA GLY A 182 -29.64 20.53 7.56
C GLY A 182 -29.36 21.94 8.12
N ALA A 183 -28.12 22.15 8.51
CA ALA A 183 -27.63 23.46 8.93
C ALA A 183 -26.60 23.99 7.92
N THR A 184 -26.52 25.31 7.77
CA THR A 184 -25.51 25.96 6.92
C THR A 184 -24.13 26.04 7.55
N SER A 185 -23.91 25.33 8.66
CA SER A 185 -22.66 25.26 9.40
C SER A 185 -21.68 24.27 8.76
N SER A 186 -20.41 24.43 9.08
CA SER A 186 -19.38 23.45 8.78
C SER A 186 -19.14 22.53 9.98
N ALA A 187 -19.03 21.23 9.73
CA ALA A 187 -18.54 20.27 10.70
C ALA A 187 -17.02 20.30 10.73
N GLN A 188 -16.45 20.36 11.92
CA GLN A 188 -15.00 20.22 12.08
C GLN A 188 -14.63 18.74 12.10
N VAL A 189 -13.60 18.38 11.35
CA VAL A 189 -13.08 17.03 11.22
C VAL A 189 -11.65 16.99 11.74
N TYR A 190 -11.32 15.96 12.49
CA TYR A 190 -9.96 15.72 12.98
C TYR A 190 -9.39 14.48 12.32
N GLN A 191 -8.13 14.56 11.92
CA GLN A 191 -7.35 13.45 11.37
C GLN A 191 -6.01 13.38 12.09
N GLY A 192 -5.59 12.19 12.48
CA GLY A 192 -4.30 11.93 13.11
C GLY A 192 -3.66 10.65 12.61
N GLY A 193 -2.47 10.37 13.09
CA GLY A 193 -1.73 9.16 12.76
C GLY A 193 -2.32 7.92 13.43
N GLY A 194 -2.02 6.76 12.84
CA GLY A 194 -2.51 5.44 13.26
C GLY A 194 -1.47 4.56 13.94
N ALA A 195 -0.43 5.13 14.56
CA ALA A 195 0.59 4.34 15.26
C ALA A 195 -0.03 3.41 16.31
N GLY A 196 0.36 2.13 16.28
CA GLY A 196 -0.17 1.10 17.16
C GLY A 196 -1.51 0.47 16.71
N PHE A 197 -2.13 0.99 15.65
CA PHE A 197 -3.40 0.46 15.09
C PHE A 197 -3.27 -0.01 13.64
N LEU A 198 -2.41 0.65 12.84
CA LEU A 198 -2.25 0.31 11.44
C LEU A 198 -1.53 -1.02 11.28
N LYS A 199 -2.04 -1.82 10.35
CA LYS A 199 -1.41 -3.04 9.87
C LYS A 199 -0.74 -2.76 8.52
N PRO A 200 0.27 -3.55 8.17
CA PRO A 200 0.86 -3.47 6.83
C PRO A 200 -0.13 -3.89 5.76
N GLU A 201 0.00 -3.28 4.59
CA GLU A 201 -0.67 -3.80 3.40
C GLU A 201 0.10 -5.02 2.86
N THR A 202 -0.64 -6.03 2.47
CA THR A 202 -0.09 -7.21 1.82
C THR A 202 -0.73 -7.42 0.47
N SER A 203 -0.01 -8.03 -0.46
CA SER A 203 -0.61 -8.40 -1.73
C SER A 203 -0.16 -9.76 -2.22
N ASN A 204 -1.05 -10.41 -2.99
CA ASN A 204 -0.76 -11.54 -3.83
C ASN A 204 -0.84 -11.12 -5.29
N ALA A 205 0.18 -11.46 -6.06
CA ALA A 205 0.26 -11.13 -7.47
C ALA A 205 0.52 -12.38 -8.30
N PHE A 206 -0.22 -12.52 -9.39
CA PHE A 206 0.05 -13.51 -10.43
C PHE A 206 0.03 -12.81 -11.78
N THR A 207 1.08 -13.05 -12.59
CA THR A 207 1.13 -12.59 -13.97
C THR A 207 1.56 -13.72 -14.89
N ALA A 208 1.01 -13.76 -16.10
CA ALA A 208 1.44 -14.68 -17.14
C ALA A 208 1.34 -13.98 -18.49
N GLY A 209 2.34 -14.17 -19.35
CA GLY A 209 2.35 -13.48 -20.63
C GLY A 209 3.13 -14.20 -21.72
N ILE A 210 2.85 -13.79 -22.95
CA ILE A 210 3.54 -14.19 -24.15
C ILE A 210 4.18 -12.96 -24.80
N VAL A 211 5.43 -13.12 -25.21
CA VAL A 211 6.17 -12.11 -25.97
C VAL A 211 6.52 -12.70 -27.32
N PHE A 212 6.15 -12.01 -28.39
CA PHE A 212 6.48 -12.34 -29.76
C PHE A 212 7.39 -11.26 -30.36
N THR A 213 8.60 -11.65 -30.73
CA THR A 213 9.63 -10.76 -31.29
C THR A 213 10.21 -11.42 -32.54
N PRO A 214 9.54 -11.32 -33.71
CA PRO A 214 10.01 -11.93 -34.94
C PRO A 214 11.35 -11.32 -35.37
N THR A 215 12.27 -12.16 -35.83
CA THR A 215 13.61 -11.71 -36.23
C THR A 215 13.63 -10.98 -37.57
N SER A 216 12.60 -11.18 -38.38
CA SER A 216 12.49 -10.61 -39.74
C SER A 216 11.63 -9.35 -39.84
N TRP A 217 10.96 -8.93 -38.76
CA TRP A 217 10.08 -7.76 -38.72
C TRP A 217 10.46 -6.82 -37.59
N PRO A 218 10.39 -5.49 -37.80
CA PRO A 218 10.82 -4.52 -36.81
C PRO A 218 9.72 -4.20 -35.77
N PHE A 219 8.99 -5.20 -35.23
CA PHE A 219 8.01 -5.01 -34.18
C PHE A 219 8.12 -6.09 -33.11
N SER A 220 7.60 -5.80 -31.95
CA SER A 220 7.38 -6.76 -30.88
C SER A 220 5.95 -6.64 -30.35
N LEU A 221 5.37 -7.77 -29.94
CA LEU A 221 4.06 -7.86 -29.32
C LEU A 221 4.18 -8.56 -27.99
N ALA A 222 3.59 -8.00 -26.95
CA ALA A 222 3.44 -8.65 -25.66
C ALA A 222 1.96 -8.64 -25.24
N VAL A 223 1.49 -9.77 -24.75
CA VAL A 223 0.16 -9.91 -24.16
C VAL A 223 0.34 -10.51 -22.78
N ASP A 224 -0.10 -9.80 -21.75
CA ASP A 224 0.04 -10.20 -20.36
C ASP A 224 -1.34 -10.24 -19.67
N TYR A 225 -1.59 -11.33 -18.97
CA TYR A 225 -2.64 -11.46 -17.98
C TYR A 225 -2.07 -11.14 -16.60
N PHE A 226 -2.83 -10.43 -15.78
CA PHE A 226 -2.47 -10.16 -14.39
C PHE A 226 -3.68 -10.33 -13.45
N ASN A 227 -3.38 -10.73 -12.22
CA ASN A 227 -4.33 -10.79 -11.12
C ASN A 227 -3.60 -10.29 -9.86
N TYR A 228 -4.12 -9.23 -9.25
CA TYR A 228 -3.59 -8.64 -8.03
C TYR A 228 -4.70 -8.59 -6.97
N GLU A 229 -4.37 -9.05 -5.78
CA GLU A 229 -5.21 -8.93 -4.59
C GLU A 229 -4.43 -8.17 -3.52
N VAL A 230 -4.93 -7.03 -3.09
CA VAL A 230 -4.35 -6.21 -2.01
C VAL A 230 -5.25 -6.34 -0.80
N ARG A 231 -4.67 -6.57 0.38
CA ARG A 231 -5.35 -6.69 1.66
C ARG A 231 -4.82 -5.66 2.65
N ASP A 232 -5.66 -5.31 3.63
CA ASP A 232 -5.36 -4.36 4.70
C ASP A 232 -4.88 -2.99 4.16
N GLN A 233 -5.50 -2.54 3.06
CA GLN A 233 -5.14 -1.27 2.43
C GLN A 233 -5.31 -0.10 3.40
N ILE A 234 -4.24 0.65 3.61
CA ILE A 234 -4.25 1.83 4.48
C ILE A 234 -4.93 2.98 3.74
N SER A 235 -6.01 3.47 4.33
CA SER A 235 -6.75 4.60 3.77
C SER A 235 -7.37 5.44 4.90
N ASN A 236 -7.61 6.71 4.62
CA ASN A 236 -8.33 7.59 5.53
C ASN A 236 -9.84 7.43 5.34
N LEU A 237 -10.55 7.18 6.42
CA LEU A 237 -12.01 7.28 6.42
C LEU A 237 -12.42 8.75 6.37
N THR A 238 -13.24 9.11 5.37
CA THR A 238 -13.79 10.46 5.29
C THR A 238 -14.89 10.66 6.34
N ALA A 239 -15.14 11.91 6.74
CA ALA A 239 -16.24 12.24 7.64
C ALA A 239 -17.59 11.71 7.11
N ALA A 240 -17.83 11.83 5.80
CA ALA A 240 -19.03 11.30 5.15
C ALA A 240 -19.14 9.77 5.31
N THR A 241 -18.05 9.04 5.13
CA THR A 241 -18.02 7.57 5.29
C THR A 241 -18.33 7.18 6.73
N ILE A 242 -17.73 7.87 7.71
CA ILE A 242 -17.95 7.60 9.14
C ILE A 242 -19.41 7.85 9.51
N VAL A 243 -19.94 9.04 9.19
CA VAL A 243 -21.30 9.42 9.56
C VAL A 243 -22.34 8.55 8.83
N SER A 244 -22.14 8.26 7.54
CA SER A 244 -23.01 7.35 6.80
C SER A 244 -22.95 5.92 7.36
N GLY A 245 -21.79 5.46 7.81
CA GLY A 245 -21.64 4.15 8.44
C GLY A 245 -22.40 4.07 9.78
N CYS A 246 -22.25 5.11 10.64
CA CYS A 246 -22.93 5.16 11.94
C CYS A 246 -24.45 5.23 11.84
N TYR A 247 -25.00 5.97 10.88
CA TYR A 247 -26.44 6.15 10.74
C TYR A 247 -27.09 5.19 9.74
N GLY A 248 -26.36 4.76 8.72
CA GLY A 248 -26.90 3.99 7.59
C GLY A 248 -26.64 2.50 7.62
N SER A 249 -25.88 1.99 8.60
CA SER A 249 -25.55 0.57 8.70
C SER A 249 -25.42 0.12 10.16
N ASP A 250 -25.45 -1.20 10.38
CA ASP A 250 -25.19 -1.82 11.68
C ASP A 250 -23.68 -2.10 11.90
N VAL A 251 -22.81 -1.68 10.99
CA VAL A 251 -21.38 -2.01 11.01
C VAL A 251 -20.63 -1.16 12.04
N TYR A 252 -21.12 0.04 12.30
CA TYR A 252 -20.57 0.95 13.32
C TYR A 252 -21.68 1.32 14.31
N PRO A 253 -21.84 0.53 15.37
CA PRO A 253 -22.81 0.82 16.41
C PRO A 253 -22.48 2.06 17.26
#